data_769b35e623dacdf0f5c7ed22b23606cf
#
_entry.id   769b35e623dacdf0f5c7ed22b23606cf
#
_cell.length_a   1.000
_cell.length_b   1.000
_cell.length_c   1.000
_cell.angle_alpha   90.00
_cell.angle_beta   90.00
_cell.angle_gamma   90.00
#
_symmetry.space_group_name_H-M   'P 1'
#
loop_
_entity.id
_entity.type
_entity.pdbx_description
1 polymer ?
#
loop_
_entity_poly.entity_id
_entity_poly.type
_entity_poly.pdbx_seq_one_letter_code
_entity_poly.pdbx_strand_id
1 'polypeptide(L)'
;RMYSVRIGEHVLAAGFADFPRPVDATLLEAMRDALAANVGGTAAVARTLDVGGARGFEFSATGTLGRGEAAKPGVMRARLFSRGPRYYQMMSLGSQGSMADADVEMFLTSFKPE
;
A
#
# COMPACT_ATOMS: atom_id res chain seq x y z
N ARG A 1 6.59 -7.15 10.39
CA ARG A 1 5.91 -6.42 11.45
C ARG A 1 5.09 -5.28 10.87
N MET A 2 3.84 -5.23 11.18
CA MET A 2 2.91 -4.25 10.64
C MET A 2 2.28 -3.43 11.74
N TYR A 3 2.15 -2.14 11.49
CA TYR A 3 1.44 -1.20 12.34
C TYR A 3 0.32 -0.55 11.54
N SER A 4 -0.84 -0.39 12.16
CA SER A 4 -1.94 0.29 11.50
C SER A 4 -2.63 1.25 12.45
N VAL A 5 -3.20 2.31 11.89
CA VAL A 5 -4.02 3.27 12.61
C VAL A 5 -5.28 3.54 11.79
N ARG A 6 -6.41 3.62 12.49
CA ARG A 6 -7.68 3.97 11.86
C ARG A 6 -8.06 5.39 12.25
N ILE A 7 -8.37 6.19 11.25
CA ILE A 7 -8.82 7.57 11.41
C ILE A 7 -10.17 7.68 10.70
N GLY A 8 -11.27 7.61 11.47
CA GLY A 8 -12.61 7.55 10.90
C GLY A 8 -12.78 6.30 10.03
N GLU A 9 -13.07 6.49 8.75
CA GLU A 9 -13.23 5.40 7.77
C GLU A 9 -11.94 5.10 7.00
N HIS A 10 -10.80 5.64 7.46
CA HIS A 10 -9.53 5.49 6.78
C HIS A 10 -8.54 4.70 7.62
N VAL A 11 -7.76 3.85 6.98
CA VAL A 11 -6.71 3.06 7.62
C VAL A 11 -5.38 3.41 6.97
N LEU A 12 -4.39 3.71 7.81
CA LEU A 12 -3.00 3.85 7.41
C LEU A 12 -2.24 2.68 8.01
N ALA A 13 -1.45 2.00 7.21
CA ALA A 13 -0.66 0.87 7.66
C ALA A 13 0.76 0.97 7.12
N ALA A 14 1.72 0.63 7.95
CA ALA A 14 3.13 0.60 7.58
C ALA A 14 3.82 -0.56 8.27
N GLY A 15 4.78 -1.17 7.61
CA GLY A 15 5.53 -2.23 8.22
C GLY A 15 6.56 -2.86 7.31
N PHE A 16 7.18 -3.90 7.83
CA PHE A 16 8.18 -4.64 7.11
C PHE A 16 8.09 -6.12 7.45
N ALA A 17 8.67 -6.93 6.58
CA ALA A 17 8.82 -8.37 6.80
C ALA A 17 10.16 -8.83 6.22
N ASP A 18 10.80 -9.78 6.90
CA ASP A 18 12.02 -10.39 6.42
C ASP A 18 11.69 -11.75 5.80
N PHE A 19 12.16 -11.96 4.59
CA PHE A 19 11.97 -13.21 3.85
C PHE A 19 13.27 -14.02 3.86
N PRO A 20 13.20 -15.33 3.66
CA PRO A 20 14.40 -16.17 3.61
C PRO A 20 15.25 -15.96 2.36
N ARG A 21 14.74 -15.22 1.37
CA ARG A 21 15.39 -14.92 0.10
C ARG A 21 15.20 -13.46 -0.27
N PRO A 22 16.04 -12.90 -1.16
CA PRO A 22 15.80 -11.55 -1.67
C PRO A 22 14.41 -11.43 -2.29
N VAL A 23 13.76 -10.31 -2.01
CA VAL A 23 12.43 -10.00 -2.55
C VAL A 23 12.62 -9.32 -3.91
N ASP A 24 12.29 -10.04 -4.96
CA ASP A 24 12.46 -9.55 -6.33
C ASP A 24 11.21 -8.81 -6.84
N ALA A 25 11.31 -8.28 -8.06
CA ALA A 25 10.22 -7.54 -8.68
C ALA A 25 8.97 -8.40 -8.87
N THR A 26 9.14 -9.68 -9.20
CA THR A 26 8.02 -10.60 -9.39
C THR A 26 7.21 -10.79 -8.11
N LEU A 27 7.90 -10.91 -6.97
CA LEU A 27 7.22 -11.03 -5.68
C LEU A 27 6.51 -9.72 -5.30
N LEU A 28 7.14 -8.57 -5.55
CA LEU A 28 6.49 -7.27 -5.30
C LEU A 28 5.22 -7.10 -6.14
N GLU A 29 5.25 -7.53 -7.40
CA GLU A 29 4.08 -7.48 -8.28
C GLU A 29 2.96 -8.39 -7.77
N ALA A 30 3.30 -9.59 -7.30
CA ALA A 30 2.33 -10.50 -6.72
C ALA A 30 1.68 -9.93 -5.46
N MET A 31 2.47 -9.25 -4.61
CA MET A 31 1.95 -8.60 -3.41
C MET A 31 1.04 -7.41 -3.76
N ARG A 32 1.41 -6.63 -4.77
CA ARG A 32 0.56 -5.56 -5.30
C ARG A 32 -0.82 -6.08 -5.70
N ASP A 33 -0.83 -7.15 -6.49
CA ASP A 33 -2.07 -7.71 -7.00
C ASP A 33 -2.93 -8.32 -5.88
N ALA A 34 -2.30 -8.94 -4.89
CA ALA A 34 -3.00 -9.47 -3.73
C ALA A 34 -3.63 -8.36 -2.88
N LEU A 35 -2.92 -7.24 -2.69
CA LEU A 35 -3.46 -6.09 -1.97
C LEU A 35 -4.65 -5.46 -2.70
N ALA A 36 -4.53 -5.27 -4.02
CA ALA A 36 -5.60 -4.72 -4.83
C ALA A 36 -6.85 -5.63 -4.80
N ALA A 37 -6.65 -6.94 -4.78
CA ALA A 37 -7.75 -7.90 -4.73
C ALA A 37 -8.56 -7.79 -3.43
N ASN A 38 -7.97 -7.30 -2.33
CA ASN A 38 -8.67 -7.11 -1.06
C ASN A 38 -9.80 -6.09 -1.15
N VAL A 39 -9.76 -5.19 -2.12
CA VAL A 39 -10.84 -4.25 -2.38
C VAL A 39 -11.60 -4.59 -3.66
N GLY A 40 -11.35 -5.78 -4.22
CA GLY A 40 -11.98 -6.21 -5.46
C GLY A 40 -11.53 -5.40 -6.68
N GLY A 41 -10.39 -4.75 -6.58
CA GLY A 41 -9.87 -3.88 -7.62
C GLY A 41 -8.67 -4.44 -8.35
N THR A 42 -8.21 -3.70 -9.35
CA THR A 42 -7.00 -3.97 -10.10
C THR A 42 -6.00 -2.84 -9.85
N ALA A 43 -4.75 -3.19 -9.61
CA ALA A 43 -3.72 -2.19 -9.34
C ALA A 43 -3.35 -1.41 -10.62
N ALA A 44 -3.20 -0.10 -10.45
CA ALA A 44 -2.63 0.79 -11.45
C ALA A 44 -1.31 1.34 -10.92
N VAL A 45 -0.20 0.95 -11.53
CA VAL A 45 1.13 1.42 -11.10
C VAL A 45 1.30 2.88 -11.52
N ALA A 46 1.59 3.74 -10.56
CA ALA A 46 1.77 5.16 -10.79
C ALA A 46 3.22 5.49 -11.15
N ARG A 47 4.19 4.90 -10.45
CA ARG A 47 5.61 5.17 -10.65
C ARG A 47 6.49 4.15 -9.96
N THR A 48 7.71 4.01 -10.46
CA THR A 48 8.76 3.27 -9.77
C THR A 48 9.48 4.18 -8.78
N LEU A 49 10.03 3.58 -7.73
CA LEU A 49 10.63 4.31 -6.62
C LEU A 49 11.97 3.69 -6.25
N ASP A 50 12.88 4.56 -5.76
CA ASP A 50 14.10 4.16 -5.11
C ASP A 50 14.31 5.10 -3.93
N VAL A 51 14.23 4.56 -2.71
CA VAL A 51 14.37 5.35 -1.48
C VAL A 51 15.42 4.69 -0.60
N GLY A 52 16.60 5.31 -0.50
CA GLY A 52 17.67 4.79 0.34
C GLY A 52 18.12 3.38 -0.06
N GLY A 53 18.10 3.05 -1.34
CA GLY A 53 18.45 1.72 -1.85
C GLY A 53 17.32 0.70 -1.79
N ALA A 54 16.20 1.02 -1.16
CA ALA A 54 14.99 0.20 -1.25
C ALA A 54 14.26 0.55 -2.53
N ARG A 55 13.99 -0.45 -3.35
CA ARG A 55 13.38 -0.28 -4.68
C ARG A 55 12.00 -0.86 -4.73
N GLY A 56 11.12 -0.21 -5.46
CA GLY A 56 9.76 -0.67 -5.62
C GLY A 56 8.92 0.28 -6.44
N PHE A 57 7.66 0.41 -6.06
CA PHE A 57 6.71 1.23 -6.80
C PHE A 57 5.57 1.72 -5.92
N GLU A 58 4.90 2.75 -6.42
CA GLU A 58 3.62 3.21 -5.91
C GLU A 58 2.51 2.75 -6.84
N PHE A 59 1.40 2.31 -6.26
CA PHE A 59 0.22 1.96 -7.02
C PHE A 59 -1.04 2.43 -6.32
N SER A 60 -2.13 2.47 -7.08
CA SER A 60 -3.46 2.71 -6.56
C SER A 60 -4.40 1.62 -7.03
N ALA A 61 -5.47 1.40 -6.27
CA ALA A 61 -6.55 0.52 -6.66
C ALA A 61 -7.86 1.10 -6.16
N THR A 62 -8.90 0.99 -6.95
CA THR A 62 -10.25 1.36 -6.55
C THR A 62 -11.11 0.12 -6.55
N GLY A 63 -12.02 0.05 -5.61
CA GLY A 63 -12.90 -1.10 -5.48
C GLY A 63 -14.02 -0.80 -4.51
N THR A 64 -14.39 -1.79 -3.71
CA THR A 64 -15.54 -1.69 -2.82
C THR A 64 -15.13 -2.05 -1.40
N LEU A 65 -15.53 -1.22 -0.45
CA LEU A 65 -15.40 -1.49 0.99
C LEU A 65 -16.78 -1.85 1.54
N GLY A 66 -16.81 -2.88 2.40
CA GLY A 66 -18.06 -3.35 2.99
C GLY A 66 -18.82 -4.29 2.07
N ARG A 67 -20.01 -4.68 2.52
CA ARG A 67 -20.87 -5.64 1.82
C ARG A 67 -22.32 -5.19 1.81
N GLY A 68 -23.06 -5.60 0.78
CA GLY A 68 -24.49 -5.32 0.67
C GLY A 68 -24.76 -3.82 0.65
N GLU A 69 -25.73 -3.38 1.43
CA GLU A 69 -26.13 -1.98 1.50
C GLU A 69 -25.07 -1.08 2.15
N ALA A 70 -24.17 -1.67 2.94
CA ALA A 70 -23.05 -0.96 3.56
C ALA A 70 -21.86 -0.79 2.61
N ALA A 71 -21.92 -1.37 1.41
CA ALA A 71 -20.83 -1.28 0.44
C ALA A 71 -20.69 0.15 -0.08
N LYS A 72 -19.46 0.62 -0.15
CA LYS A 72 -19.15 1.96 -0.67
C LYS A 72 -17.82 1.92 -1.45
N PRO A 73 -17.61 2.88 -2.36
CA PRO A 73 -16.36 2.95 -3.09
C PRO A 73 -15.17 3.08 -2.15
N GLY A 74 -14.15 2.26 -2.39
CA GLY A 74 -12.90 2.27 -1.65
C GLY A 74 -11.74 2.64 -2.53
N VAL A 75 -10.75 3.33 -1.95
CA VAL A 75 -9.52 3.73 -2.61
C VAL A 75 -8.34 3.26 -1.80
N MET A 76 -7.42 2.58 -2.46
CA MET A 76 -6.13 2.18 -1.89
C MET A 76 -5.02 2.93 -2.62
N ARG A 77 -4.07 3.46 -1.86
CA ARG A 77 -2.78 3.91 -2.37
C ARG A 77 -1.71 3.24 -1.53
N ALA A 78 -0.70 2.73 -2.17
CA ALA A 78 0.35 2.00 -1.46
C ALA A 78 1.70 2.17 -2.13
N ARG A 79 2.75 2.02 -1.32
CA ARG A 79 4.13 1.91 -1.78
C ARG A 79 4.70 0.61 -1.26
N LEU A 80 5.27 -0.17 -2.16
CA LEU A 80 5.93 -1.42 -1.83
C LEU A 80 7.40 -1.29 -2.22
N PHE A 81 8.27 -1.74 -1.32
CA PHE A 81 9.71 -1.68 -1.54
C PHE A 81 10.36 -2.98 -1.11
N SER A 82 11.53 -3.25 -1.66
CA SER A 82 12.40 -4.28 -1.12
C SER A 82 13.85 -3.81 -1.12
N ARG A 83 14.61 -4.27 -0.13
CA ARG A 83 16.05 -4.13 -0.07
C ARG A 83 16.61 -5.47 0.40
N GLY A 84 17.17 -6.25 -0.54
CA GLY A 84 17.54 -7.63 -0.26
C GLY A 84 16.32 -8.45 0.19
N PRO A 85 16.43 -9.18 1.30
CA PRO A 85 15.32 -10.01 1.79
C PRO A 85 14.26 -9.25 2.58
N ARG A 86 14.43 -7.94 2.80
CA ARG A 86 13.46 -7.15 3.57
C ARG A 86 12.46 -6.47 2.65
N TYR A 87 11.19 -6.72 2.95
CA TYR A 87 10.04 -6.12 2.28
C TYR A 87 9.48 -5.01 3.15
N TYR A 88 9.12 -3.88 2.53
CA TYR A 88 8.48 -2.74 3.19
C TYR A 88 7.16 -2.42 2.51
N GLN A 89 6.17 -2.07 3.32
CA GLN A 89 4.85 -1.72 2.83
C GLN A 89 4.33 -0.47 3.53
N MET A 90 3.83 0.47 2.74
CA MET A 90 3.07 1.63 3.22
C MET A 90 1.75 1.63 2.49
N MET A 91 0.63 1.70 3.20
CA MET A 91 -0.70 1.58 2.60
C MET A 91 -1.66 2.58 3.22
N SER A 92 -2.44 3.21 2.36
CA SER A 92 -3.58 4.04 2.71
C SER A 92 -4.83 3.42 2.09
N LEU A 93 -5.84 3.16 2.90
CA LEU A 93 -7.09 2.51 2.46
C LEU A 93 -8.27 3.14 3.16
N GLY A 94 -9.27 3.53 2.40
CA GLY A 94 -10.50 4.07 2.96
C GLY A 94 -11.53 4.35 1.90
N SER A 95 -12.71 4.83 2.34
CA SER A 95 -13.73 5.30 1.42
C SER A 95 -13.22 6.54 0.68
N GLN A 96 -13.70 6.71 -0.54
CA GLN A 96 -13.29 7.82 -1.38
C GLN A 96 -13.55 9.15 -0.67
N GLY A 97 -12.52 9.98 -0.56
CA GLY A 97 -12.61 11.28 0.09
C GLY A 97 -12.53 11.25 1.63
N SER A 98 -12.32 10.08 2.25
CA SER A 98 -12.25 9.97 3.72
C SER A 98 -10.97 10.58 4.30
N MET A 99 -9.96 10.80 3.50
CA MET A 99 -8.73 11.49 3.88
C MET A 99 -8.25 12.36 2.72
N ALA A 100 -7.76 13.57 3.01
CA ALA A 100 -7.23 14.46 1.99
C ALA A 100 -6.02 13.86 1.30
N ASP A 101 -5.91 14.06 -0.02
CA ASP A 101 -4.79 13.54 -0.82
C ASP A 101 -3.44 14.02 -0.28
N ALA A 102 -3.36 15.25 0.20
CA ALA A 102 -2.12 15.79 0.78
C ALA A 102 -1.68 15.02 2.03
N ASP A 103 -2.62 14.58 2.85
CA ASP A 103 -2.32 13.79 4.05
C ASP A 103 -1.88 12.37 3.70
N VAL A 104 -2.51 11.77 2.71
CA VAL A 104 -2.10 10.46 2.19
C VAL A 104 -0.69 10.54 1.62
N GLU A 105 -0.41 11.57 0.82
CA GLU A 105 0.92 11.78 0.23
C GLU A 105 1.99 11.98 1.32
N MET A 106 1.68 12.77 2.34
CA MET A 106 2.59 12.99 3.47
C MET A 106 2.93 11.67 4.16
N PHE A 107 1.93 10.83 4.41
CA PHE A 107 2.13 9.52 5.02
C PHE A 107 3.03 8.64 4.14
N LEU A 108 2.69 8.52 2.85
CA LEU A 108 3.43 7.64 1.93
C LEU A 108 4.88 8.08 1.74
N THR A 109 5.15 9.38 1.75
CA THR A 109 6.50 9.91 1.58
C THR A 109 7.32 9.95 2.86
N SER A 110 6.72 9.65 4.01
CA SER A 110 7.43 9.61 5.29
C SER A 110 8.35 8.41 5.46
N PHE A 111 8.26 7.42 4.56
CA PHE A 111 9.04 6.21 4.64
C PHE A 111 10.53 6.46 4.45
N LYS A 112 11.34 5.88 5.35
CA LYS A 112 12.80 5.87 5.26
C LYS A 112 13.28 4.49 5.71
N PRO A 113 13.92 3.71 4.83
CA PRO A 113 14.51 2.44 5.23
C PRO A 113 15.73 2.67 6.11
N GLU A 114 15.90 1.80 7.06
CA GLU A 114 17.08 1.79 7.92
C GLU A 114 18.11 0.80 7.44
#